data_bc2e571ac8977969a79959cb87b781c5
#
_entry.id   bc2e571ac8977969a79959cb87b781c5
#
_cell.length_a   1.000
_cell.length_b   1.000
_cell.length_c   1.000
_cell.angle_alpha   90.00
_cell.angle_beta   90.00
_cell.angle_gamma   90.00
#
_symmetry.space_group_name_H-M   'P 1'
#
loop_
_entity.id
_entity.type
_entity.pdbx_description
1 polymer ?
#
loop_
_entity_poly.entity_id
_entity_poly.type
_entity_poly.pdbx_seq_one_letter_code
_entity_poly.pdbx_strand_id
1 'polypeptide(L)'
;ILAVRPLKKGVIENVAQAQALLIKAMQIGIEEGESVGRIVIGIPGDSSEVEKNAAEEIGRKAGAENILVISEGLAAAIGAGLPIAEPNGTMVIDIGAGSTDIVIISLGGINDIETVRCGGDDIDNRIVELVAEKYNVAIGIHDAESAKIEVGMIHCSEQLENLSVEVIGKSLETNRPKKVVIDSMLVADAVEPFMQEIVDGLNVILERLSPELMMGVYNNAVAVGGSSRLRGLKERVFDEISIPIEVSDDP
;
A
#
# COMPACT_ATOMS: atom_id res chain seq x y z
N ILE A 1 9.99 -25.79 4.62
CA ILE A 1 10.34 -24.58 3.87
C ILE A 1 9.97 -23.42 4.77
N LEU A 2 10.91 -22.53 5.09
CA LEU A 2 10.67 -21.32 5.84
C LEU A 2 10.48 -20.17 4.85
N ALA A 3 9.29 -19.56 4.83
CA ALA A 3 9.07 -18.33 4.09
C ALA A 3 9.61 -17.14 4.91
N VAL A 4 10.37 -16.27 4.27
CA VAL A 4 10.98 -15.11 4.93
C VAL A 4 10.57 -13.84 4.17
N ARG A 5 10.14 -12.80 4.88
CA ARG A 5 9.89 -11.47 4.33
C ARG A 5 11.09 -10.58 4.68
N PRO A 6 11.94 -10.20 3.71
CA PRO A 6 13.13 -9.40 3.97
C PRO A 6 12.83 -7.91 4.19
N LEU A 7 11.60 -7.50 3.86
CA LEU A 7 11.09 -6.14 4.02
C LEU A 7 9.96 -6.13 5.04
N LYS A 8 9.88 -5.10 5.85
CA LYS A 8 8.78 -4.87 6.78
C LYS A 8 8.44 -3.38 6.84
N LYS A 9 7.16 -3.06 6.64
CA LYS A 9 6.66 -1.67 6.58
C LYS A 9 7.52 -0.78 5.64
N GLY A 10 7.86 -1.31 4.46
CA GLY A 10 8.68 -0.62 3.47
C GLY A 10 10.18 -0.58 3.77
N VAL A 11 10.64 -1.02 4.95
CA VAL A 11 12.04 -0.96 5.37
C VAL A 11 12.74 -2.30 5.20
N ILE A 12 14.01 -2.27 4.81
CA ILE A 12 14.86 -3.47 4.67
C ILE A 12 15.28 -3.95 6.06
N GLU A 13 14.70 -5.06 6.53
CA GLU A 13 15.12 -5.72 7.78
C GLU A 13 16.37 -6.59 7.62
N ASN A 14 16.53 -7.20 6.45
CA ASN A 14 17.65 -8.08 6.17
C ASN A 14 18.22 -7.85 4.77
N VAL A 15 19.36 -7.17 4.70
CA VAL A 15 20.03 -6.78 3.44
C VAL A 15 20.38 -8.00 2.58
N ALA A 16 20.87 -9.09 3.16
CA ALA A 16 21.25 -10.28 2.39
C ALA A 16 20.04 -10.98 1.75
N GLN A 17 18.91 -11.03 2.47
CA GLN A 17 17.67 -11.60 1.96
C GLN A 17 16.99 -10.69 0.93
N ALA A 18 17.00 -9.36 1.15
CA ALA A 18 16.50 -8.38 0.19
C ALA A 18 17.31 -8.43 -1.11
N GLN A 19 18.63 -8.54 -1.02
CA GLN A 19 19.50 -8.74 -2.18
C GLN A 19 19.16 -10.03 -2.93
N ALA A 20 18.98 -11.16 -2.23
CA ALA A 20 18.64 -12.43 -2.87
C ALA A 20 17.26 -12.36 -3.57
N LEU A 21 16.30 -11.66 -2.97
CA LEU A 21 14.99 -11.41 -3.57
C LEU A 21 15.11 -10.57 -4.85
N LEU A 22 15.87 -9.47 -4.81
CA LEU A 22 16.07 -8.61 -5.97
C LEU A 22 16.78 -9.36 -7.11
N ILE A 23 17.86 -10.12 -6.80
CA ILE A 23 18.55 -10.97 -7.80
C ILE A 23 17.55 -11.93 -8.45
N LYS A 24 16.69 -12.55 -7.65
CA LYS A 24 15.70 -13.50 -8.17
C LYS A 24 14.65 -12.81 -9.04
N ALA A 25 14.18 -11.63 -8.65
CA ALA A 25 13.25 -10.82 -9.44
C ALA A 25 13.88 -10.41 -10.79
N MET A 26 15.14 -9.97 -10.77
CA MET A 26 15.88 -9.63 -11.99
C MET A 26 16.02 -10.84 -12.93
N GLN A 27 16.34 -12.03 -12.39
CA GLN A 27 16.46 -13.26 -13.20
C GLN A 27 15.16 -13.68 -13.88
N ILE A 28 13.99 -13.28 -13.35
CA ILE A 28 12.70 -13.57 -13.98
C ILE A 28 12.43 -12.62 -15.15
N GLY A 29 12.91 -11.38 -15.06
CA GLY A 29 12.69 -10.33 -16.07
C GLY A 29 13.76 -10.23 -17.15
N ILE A 30 14.83 -11.05 -17.11
CA ILE A 30 15.99 -10.96 -18.01
C ILE A 30 16.17 -12.29 -18.74
N GLU A 31 16.45 -12.25 -20.05
CA GLU A 31 16.80 -13.44 -20.80
C GLU A 31 18.18 -13.98 -20.42
N GLU A 32 18.37 -15.29 -20.60
CA GLU A 32 19.63 -15.95 -20.23
C GLU A 32 20.81 -15.38 -21.02
N GLY A 33 21.77 -14.77 -20.33
CA GLY A 33 22.96 -14.16 -20.94
C GLY A 33 22.90 -12.64 -21.11
N GLU A 34 21.80 -11.99 -20.76
CA GLU A 34 21.70 -10.53 -20.74
C GLU A 34 22.16 -9.95 -19.41
N SER A 35 22.72 -8.72 -19.45
CA SER A 35 23.07 -7.94 -18.25
C SER A 35 22.04 -6.84 -17.98
N VAL A 36 21.84 -6.50 -16.71
CA VAL A 36 20.99 -5.37 -16.33
C VAL A 36 21.76 -4.07 -16.45
N GLY A 37 21.53 -3.34 -17.54
CA GLY A 37 22.16 -2.05 -17.74
C GLY A 37 21.68 -0.98 -16.75
N ARG A 38 20.36 -0.92 -16.51
CA ARG A 38 19.75 0.07 -15.60
C ARG A 38 18.63 -0.56 -14.78
N ILE A 39 18.57 -0.19 -13.49
CA ILE A 39 17.48 -0.53 -12.58
C ILE A 39 16.92 0.73 -11.92
N VAL A 40 15.62 0.79 -11.73
CA VAL A 40 14.95 1.79 -10.91
C VAL A 40 14.39 1.08 -9.67
N ILE A 41 14.69 1.60 -8.49
CA ILE A 41 14.24 1.04 -7.21
C ILE A 41 13.36 2.06 -6.54
N GLY A 42 12.09 1.71 -6.28
CA GLY A 42 11.18 2.48 -5.46
C GLY A 42 11.50 2.28 -3.97
N ILE A 43 11.42 3.35 -3.19
CA ILE A 43 11.52 3.32 -1.73
C ILE A 43 10.44 4.23 -1.13
N PRO A 44 9.98 3.99 0.11
CA PRO A 44 9.05 4.88 0.80
C PRO A 44 9.57 6.32 0.82
N GLY A 45 8.66 7.25 0.78
CA GLY A 45 9.00 8.66 0.60
C GLY A 45 9.74 9.30 1.77
N ASP A 46 9.55 8.79 2.98
CA ASP A 46 10.25 9.22 4.21
C ASP A 46 11.59 8.49 4.44
N SER A 47 12.06 7.70 3.46
CA SER A 47 13.29 6.93 3.58
C SER A 47 14.50 7.83 3.82
N SER A 48 15.32 7.46 4.81
CA SER A 48 16.57 8.11 5.14
C SER A 48 17.63 7.91 4.06
N GLU A 49 18.64 8.75 4.04
CA GLU A 49 19.82 8.59 3.14
C GLU A 49 20.53 7.24 3.36
N VAL A 50 20.46 6.66 4.56
CA VAL A 50 21.02 5.34 4.84
C VAL A 50 20.22 4.25 4.12
N GLU A 51 18.90 4.33 4.11
CA GLU A 51 18.02 3.39 3.41
C GLU A 51 18.17 3.52 1.88
N LYS A 52 18.27 4.75 1.35
CA LYS A 52 18.57 4.99 -0.06
C LYS A 52 19.90 4.35 -0.48
N ASN A 53 20.96 4.59 0.30
CA ASN A 53 22.27 3.99 0.05
C ASN A 53 22.23 2.46 0.14
N ALA A 54 21.45 1.89 1.06
CA ALA A 54 21.26 0.45 1.17
C ALA A 54 20.55 -0.13 -0.08
N ALA A 55 19.53 0.54 -0.58
CA ALA A 55 18.84 0.16 -1.82
C ALA A 55 19.79 0.20 -3.04
N GLU A 56 20.60 1.26 -3.17
CA GLU A 56 21.63 1.35 -4.22
C GLU A 56 22.68 0.22 -4.11
N GLU A 57 23.15 -0.06 -2.89
CA GLU A 57 24.12 -1.12 -2.66
C GLU A 57 23.57 -2.50 -3.04
N ILE A 58 22.29 -2.77 -2.73
CA ILE A 58 21.60 -4.00 -3.12
C ILE A 58 21.52 -4.09 -4.63
N GLY A 59 21.12 -3.02 -5.33
CA GLY A 59 21.05 -2.97 -6.80
C GLY A 59 22.43 -3.25 -7.44
N ARG A 60 23.48 -2.63 -6.90
CA ARG A 60 24.86 -2.84 -7.39
C ARG A 60 25.34 -4.29 -7.18
N LYS A 61 25.08 -4.85 -6.00
CA LYS A 61 25.42 -6.24 -5.68
C LYS A 61 24.60 -7.25 -6.50
N ALA A 62 23.40 -6.85 -6.95
CA ALA A 62 22.58 -7.65 -7.84
C ALA A 62 23.08 -7.63 -9.31
N GLY A 63 24.06 -6.78 -9.64
CA GLY A 63 24.72 -6.74 -10.94
C GLY A 63 24.24 -5.62 -11.87
N ALA A 64 23.43 -4.66 -11.39
CA ALA A 64 23.03 -3.52 -12.20
C ALA A 64 24.20 -2.52 -12.40
N GLU A 65 24.36 -2.01 -13.62
CA GLU A 65 25.39 -1.01 -13.94
C GLU A 65 25.00 0.40 -13.47
N ASN A 66 23.73 0.75 -13.68
CA ASN A 66 23.16 2.05 -13.29
C ASN A 66 21.96 1.83 -12.38
N ILE A 67 21.96 2.48 -11.22
CA ILE A 67 20.87 2.39 -10.26
C ILE A 67 20.28 3.79 -10.07
N LEU A 68 18.96 3.89 -10.17
CA LEU A 68 18.21 5.07 -9.83
C LEU A 68 17.25 4.70 -8.69
N VAL A 69 17.37 5.39 -7.57
CA VAL A 69 16.43 5.27 -6.45
C VAL A 69 15.45 6.43 -6.52
N ILE A 70 14.15 6.13 -6.50
CA ILE A 70 13.07 7.12 -6.54
C ILE A 70 12.06 6.85 -5.42
N SER A 71 11.27 7.87 -5.06
CA SER A 71 10.12 7.67 -4.17
C SER A 71 9.06 6.79 -4.85
N GLU A 72 8.47 5.85 -4.09
CA GLU A 72 7.35 5.01 -4.54
C GLU A 72 6.18 5.88 -5.01
N GLY A 73 5.83 6.95 -4.27
CA GLY A 73 4.76 7.87 -4.66
C GLY A 73 5.03 8.61 -5.98
N LEU A 74 6.30 8.97 -6.29
CA LEU A 74 6.64 9.53 -7.59
C LEU A 74 6.53 8.50 -8.71
N ALA A 75 6.98 7.27 -8.46
CA ALA A 75 6.82 6.17 -9.41
C ALA A 75 5.34 5.88 -9.69
N ALA A 76 4.52 5.87 -8.64
CA ALA A 76 3.07 5.69 -8.73
C ALA A 76 2.38 6.80 -9.54
N ALA A 77 2.78 8.07 -9.32
CA ALA A 77 2.27 9.20 -10.10
C ALA A 77 2.57 9.05 -11.61
N ILE A 78 3.78 8.61 -11.94
CA ILE A 78 4.19 8.34 -13.33
C ILE A 78 3.36 7.19 -13.91
N GLY A 79 3.22 6.09 -13.15
CA GLY A 79 2.45 4.91 -13.57
C GLY A 79 0.96 5.22 -13.78
N ALA A 80 0.37 6.03 -12.92
CA ALA A 80 -1.01 6.48 -13.05
C ALA A 80 -1.22 7.55 -14.15
N GLY A 81 -0.15 7.99 -14.84
CA GLY A 81 -0.23 8.97 -15.92
C GLY A 81 -0.62 10.38 -15.48
N LEU A 82 -0.33 10.74 -14.23
CA LEU A 82 -0.67 12.06 -13.70
C LEU A 82 0.20 13.18 -14.31
N PRO A 83 -0.31 14.41 -14.41
CA PRO A 83 0.38 15.54 -15.04
C PRO A 83 1.46 16.13 -14.11
N ILE A 84 2.43 15.32 -13.70
CA ILE A 84 3.45 15.68 -12.70
C ILE A 84 4.36 16.87 -13.11
N ALA A 85 4.50 17.12 -14.42
CA ALA A 85 5.33 18.21 -14.94
C ALA A 85 4.67 19.59 -14.86
N GLU A 86 3.35 19.63 -14.61
CA GLU A 86 2.60 20.87 -14.51
C GLU A 86 2.88 21.60 -13.18
N PRO A 87 2.70 22.95 -13.15
CA PRO A 87 2.86 23.72 -11.93
C PRO A 87 1.73 23.47 -10.91
N ASN A 88 0.61 22.93 -11.37
CA ASN A 88 -0.52 22.59 -10.53
C ASN A 88 -0.19 21.37 -9.68
N GLY A 89 -0.69 21.36 -8.44
CA GLY A 89 -0.50 20.23 -7.54
C GLY A 89 -1.18 18.95 -8.05
N THR A 90 -0.55 17.83 -7.81
CA THR A 90 -1.08 16.48 -8.06
C THR A 90 -0.91 15.67 -6.77
N MET A 91 -1.92 14.93 -6.34
CA MET A 91 -1.86 14.10 -5.14
C MET A 91 -1.90 12.61 -5.50
N VAL A 92 -0.99 11.85 -4.92
CA VAL A 92 -1.01 10.39 -4.93
C VAL A 92 -1.17 9.87 -3.52
N ILE A 93 -2.07 8.90 -3.34
CA ILE A 93 -2.25 8.14 -2.11
C ILE A 93 -1.88 6.70 -2.44
N ASP A 94 -0.66 6.29 -2.10
CA ASP A 94 -0.18 4.92 -2.33
C ASP A 94 -0.43 4.06 -1.10
N ILE A 95 -1.47 3.22 -1.15
CA ILE A 95 -1.86 2.33 -0.05
C ILE A 95 -1.26 0.95 -0.28
N GLY A 96 -0.01 0.81 0.11
CA GLY A 96 0.78 -0.41 -0.05
C GLY A 96 0.46 -1.50 1.00
N ALA A 97 1.29 -2.53 1.04
CA ALA A 97 1.16 -3.61 2.01
C ALA A 97 1.61 -3.19 3.43
N GLY A 98 2.70 -2.43 3.55
CA GLY A 98 3.30 -2.09 4.85
C GLY A 98 3.27 -0.61 5.21
N SER A 99 2.95 0.26 4.28
CA SER A 99 2.88 1.72 4.48
C SER A 99 1.88 2.34 3.51
N THR A 100 1.47 3.56 3.82
CA THR A 100 0.69 4.43 2.94
C THR A 100 1.45 5.73 2.78
N ASP A 101 1.80 6.08 1.54
CA ASP A 101 2.45 7.34 1.20
C ASP A 101 1.44 8.30 0.56
N ILE A 102 1.33 9.50 1.11
CA ILE A 102 0.55 10.60 0.56
C ILE A 102 1.54 11.62 0.02
N VAL A 103 1.55 11.84 -1.29
CA VAL A 103 2.59 12.63 -1.97
C VAL A 103 1.98 13.73 -2.79
N ILE A 104 2.46 14.97 -2.60
CA ILE A 104 2.12 16.11 -3.44
C ILE A 104 3.27 16.38 -4.41
N ILE A 105 2.94 16.43 -5.69
CA ILE A 105 3.91 16.59 -6.78
C ILE A 105 3.53 17.81 -7.63
N SER A 106 4.51 18.62 -8.02
CA SER A 106 4.36 19.63 -9.06
C SER A 106 5.71 19.92 -9.71
N LEU A 107 5.73 20.40 -10.96
CA LEU A 107 6.94 20.74 -11.72
C LEU A 107 7.97 19.58 -11.75
N GLY A 108 7.51 18.34 -11.74
CA GLY A 108 8.33 17.13 -11.77
C GLY A 108 9.04 16.81 -10.46
N GLY A 109 8.75 17.53 -9.37
CA GLY A 109 9.33 17.33 -8.04
C GLY A 109 8.29 17.06 -6.96
N ILE A 110 8.71 16.38 -5.90
CA ILE A 110 7.91 16.20 -4.69
C ILE A 110 7.93 17.51 -3.91
N ASN A 111 6.74 18.06 -3.64
CA ASN A 111 6.56 19.28 -2.85
C ASN A 111 6.39 18.97 -1.36
N ASP A 112 5.61 17.94 -1.06
CA ASP A 112 5.39 17.48 0.30
C ASP A 112 5.08 15.98 0.30
N ILE A 113 5.33 15.33 1.43
CA ILE A 113 5.06 13.91 1.64
C ILE A 113 4.66 13.65 3.08
N GLU A 114 3.68 12.77 3.25
CA GLU A 114 3.29 12.22 4.54
C GLU A 114 3.25 10.70 4.42
N THR A 115 4.00 10.01 5.27
CA THR A 115 4.04 8.55 5.30
C THR A 115 3.35 8.03 6.55
N VAL A 116 2.28 7.28 6.36
CA VAL A 116 1.56 6.58 7.42
C VAL A 116 2.07 5.14 7.47
N ARG A 117 2.57 4.70 8.63
CA ARG A 117 3.19 3.37 8.81
C ARG A 117 2.16 2.26 9.02
N CYS A 118 1.10 2.27 8.21
CA CYS A 118 0.09 1.23 8.15
C CYS A 118 -0.26 0.88 6.70
N GLY A 119 -0.70 -0.35 6.46
CA GLY A 119 -1.03 -0.85 5.13
C GLY A 119 -1.81 -2.15 5.14
N GLY A 120 -1.85 -2.82 4.01
CA GLY A 120 -2.63 -4.04 3.80
C GLY A 120 -2.30 -5.18 4.76
N ASP A 121 -1.04 -5.34 5.15
CA ASP A 121 -0.59 -6.38 6.09
C ASP A 121 -1.16 -6.15 7.50
N ASP A 122 -1.31 -4.89 7.93
CA ASP A 122 -1.89 -4.56 9.23
C ASP A 122 -3.39 -4.88 9.24
N ILE A 123 -4.10 -4.61 8.13
CA ILE A 123 -5.51 -4.98 7.95
C ILE A 123 -5.68 -6.51 8.02
N ASP A 124 -4.82 -7.26 7.32
CA ASP A 124 -4.88 -8.72 7.33
C ASP A 124 -4.69 -9.28 8.75
N ASN A 125 -3.74 -8.76 9.50
CA ASN A 125 -3.53 -9.13 10.90
C ASN A 125 -4.76 -8.82 11.75
N ARG A 126 -5.39 -7.66 11.55
CA ARG A 126 -6.59 -7.28 12.30
C ARG A 126 -7.79 -8.16 11.97
N ILE A 127 -7.93 -8.60 10.70
CA ILE A 127 -8.95 -9.60 10.32
C ILE A 127 -8.73 -10.93 11.08
N VAL A 128 -7.47 -11.42 11.14
CA VAL A 128 -7.13 -12.64 11.91
C VAL A 128 -7.55 -12.49 13.38
N GLU A 129 -7.24 -11.35 14.00
CA GLU A 129 -7.62 -11.06 15.38
C GLU A 129 -9.14 -11.04 15.57
N LEU A 130 -9.87 -10.28 14.74
CA LEU A 130 -11.34 -10.18 14.83
C LEU A 130 -12.04 -11.53 14.62
N VAL A 131 -11.54 -12.35 13.72
CA VAL A 131 -12.07 -13.72 13.53
C VAL A 131 -11.83 -14.58 14.79
N ALA A 132 -10.66 -14.47 15.39
CA ALA A 132 -10.37 -15.18 16.63
C ALA A 132 -11.26 -14.69 17.78
N GLU A 133 -11.44 -13.39 17.93
CA GLU A 133 -12.30 -12.77 18.95
C GLU A 133 -13.78 -13.15 18.77
N LYS A 134 -14.31 -13.01 17.54
CA LYS A 134 -15.74 -13.17 17.25
C LYS A 134 -16.19 -14.64 17.16
N TYR A 135 -15.36 -15.50 16.59
CA TYR A 135 -15.75 -16.89 16.25
C TYR A 135 -15.00 -17.96 17.05
N ASN A 136 -13.99 -17.57 17.84
CA ASN A 136 -13.07 -18.47 18.55
C ASN A 136 -12.39 -19.45 17.58
N VAL A 137 -11.89 -18.92 16.45
CA VAL A 137 -11.23 -19.64 15.36
C VAL A 137 -9.97 -18.91 14.92
N ALA A 138 -8.85 -19.62 14.82
CA ALA A 138 -7.65 -19.14 14.19
C ALA A 138 -7.68 -19.40 12.69
N ILE A 139 -7.46 -18.37 11.87
CA ILE A 139 -7.29 -18.46 10.42
C ILE A 139 -5.86 -18.09 10.03
N GLY A 140 -5.41 -18.49 8.83
CA GLY A 140 -4.13 -18.09 8.28
C GLY A 140 -4.16 -16.66 7.76
N ILE A 141 -2.98 -16.01 7.72
CA ILE A 141 -2.85 -14.64 7.18
C ILE A 141 -3.25 -14.58 5.70
N HIS A 142 -2.98 -15.60 4.91
CA HIS A 142 -3.39 -15.67 3.50
C HIS A 142 -4.91 -15.81 3.33
N ASP A 143 -5.58 -16.47 4.26
CA ASP A 143 -7.05 -16.57 4.25
C ASP A 143 -7.66 -15.20 4.58
N ALA A 144 -7.05 -14.44 5.50
CA ALA A 144 -7.46 -13.09 5.84
C ALA A 144 -7.24 -12.13 4.65
N GLU A 145 -6.08 -12.19 4.00
CA GLU A 145 -5.78 -11.41 2.79
C GLU A 145 -6.77 -11.72 1.66
N SER A 146 -7.05 -13.01 1.41
CA SER A 146 -8.03 -13.42 0.41
C SER A 146 -9.42 -12.88 0.73
N ALA A 147 -9.85 -12.95 1.99
CA ALA A 147 -11.13 -12.38 2.42
C ALA A 147 -11.17 -10.86 2.25
N LYS A 148 -10.08 -10.13 2.60
CA LYS A 148 -9.96 -8.69 2.35
C LYS A 148 -10.14 -8.37 0.86
N ILE A 149 -9.49 -9.11 -0.02
CA ILE A 149 -9.57 -8.89 -1.48
C ILE A 149 -10.99 -9.19 -2.00
N GLU A 150 -11.64 -10.26 -1.54
CA GLU A 150 -12.92 -10.73 -2.08
C GLU A 150 -14.10 -9.92 -1.57
N VAL A 151 -14.13 -9.61 -0.26
CA VAL A 151 -15.28 -8.96 0.37
C VAL A 151 -14.97 -7.62 1.02
N GLY A 152 -13.74 -7.08 0.82
CA GLY A 152 -13.26 -5.87 1.44
C GLY A 152 -14.14 -4.66 1.18
N MET A 153 -14.37 -3.89 2.25
CA MET A 153 -15.18 -2.68 2.24
C MET A 153 -14.66 -1.70 3.30
N ILE A 154 -14.85 -0.42 3.07
CA ILE A 154 -14.60 0.67 4.01
C ILE A 154 -15.94 1.27 4.43
N HIS A 155 -16.09 1.64 5.71
CA HIS A 155 -17.25 2.41 6.15
C HIS A 155 -17.25 3.79 5.50
N CYS A 156 -18.35 4.13 4.82
CA CYS A 156 -18.55 5.41 4.14
C CYS A 156 -20.03 5.80 4.18
N SER A 157 -20.36 6.99 3.66
CA SER A 157 -21.74 7.49 3.61
C SER A 157 -22.63 6.70 2.64
N GLU A 158 -22.04 6.04 1.65
CA GLU A 158 -22.77 5.25 0.68
C GLU A 158 -23.10 3.85 1.22
N GLN A 159 -24.31 3.37 0.92
CA GLN A 159 -24.71 2.01 1.30
C GLN A 159 -24.18 0.98 0.31
N LEU A 160 -23.10 0.28 0.70
CA LEU A 160 -22.49 -0.78 -0.08
C LEU A 160 -23.09 -2.15 0.24
N GLU A 161 -23.04 -3.06 -0.75
CA GLU A 161 -23.49 -4.45 -0.57
C GLU A 161 -22.60 -5.20 0.42
N ASN A 162 -23.22 -5.89 1.38
CA ASN A 162 -22.52 -6.74 2.33
C ASN A 162 -22.28 -8.13 1.71
N LEU A 163 -21.08 -8.34 1.17
CA LEU A 163 -20.63 -9.61 0.62
C LEU A 163 -20.10 -10.52 1.72
N SER A 164 -19.93 -11.82 1.43
CA SER A 164 -19.37 -12.75 2.39
C SER A 164 -18.61 -13.89 1.72
N VAL A 165 -17.59 -14.40 2.41
CA VAL A 165 -16.76 -15.55 1.99
C VAL A 165 -16.65 -16.56 3.13
N GLU A 166 -16.62 -17.86 2.78
CA GLU A 166 -16.43 -18.95 3.75
C GLU A 166 -14.94 -19.31 3.83
N VAL A 167 -14.40 -19.32 5.05
CA VAL A 167 -13.02 -19.69 5.35
C VAL A 167 -13.00 -20.86 6.34
N ILE A 168 -12.02 -21.76 6.21
CA ILE A 168 -11.80 -22.87 7.14
C ILE A 168 -10.62 -22.55 8.03
N GLY A 169 -10.87 -22.37 9.32
CA GLY A 169 -9.85 -22.18 10.32
C GLY A 169 -9.78 -23.32 11.34
N LYS A 170 -8.93 -23.14 12.33
CA LYS A 170 -8.78 -24.04 13.47
C LYS A 170 -9.54 -23.51 14.67
N SER A 171 -10.53 -24.27 15.17
CA SER A 171 -11.21 -23.93 16.43
C SER A 171 -10.20 -23.84 17.58
N LEU A 172 -10.19 -22.73 18.31
CA LEU A 172 -9.31 -22.52 19.47
C LEU A 172 -9.73 -23.35 20.68
N GLU A 173 -10.98 -23.81 20.71
CA GLU A 173 -11.52 -24.65 21.78
C GLU A 173 -11.24 -26.14 21.57
N THR A 174 -11.54 -26.63 20.35
CA THR A 174 -11.48 -28.07 20.05
C THR A 174 -10.25 -28.51 19.27
N ASN A 175 -9.45 -27.55 18.77
CA ASN A 175 -8.32 -27.75 17.85
C ASN A 175 -8.72 -28.47 16.53
N ARG A 176 -10.00 -28.51 16.18
CA ARG A 176 -10.52 -29.13 14.95
C ARG A 176 -10.80 -28.07 13.87
N PRO A 177 -10.85 -28.48 12.58
CA PRO A 177 -11.30 -27.59 11.52
C PRO A 177 -12.71 -27.06 11.81
N LYS A 178 -12.91 -25.77 11.61
CA LYS A 178 -14.19 -25.08 11.76
C LYS A 178 -14.35 -24.07 10.65
N LYS A 179 -15.51 -24.07 10.00
CA LYS A 179 -15.89 -23.08 9.00
C LYS A 179 -16.39 -21.81 9.69
N VAL A 180 -15.99 -20.66 9.15
CA VAL A 180 -16.47 -19.35 9.53
C VAL A 180 -16.84 -18.55 8.29
N VAL A 181 -17.81 -17.65 8.41
CA VAL A 181 -18.19 -16.72 7.36
C VAL A 181 -17.63 -15.34 7.73
N ILE A 182 -16.79 -14.80 6.87
CA ILE A 182 -16.26 -13.45 6.96
C ILE A 182 -17.10 -12.60 6.02
N ASP A 183 -17.70 -11.54 6.52
CA ASP A 183 -18.50 -10.60 5.74
C ASP A 183 -17.80 -9.25 5.58
N SER A 184 -18.30 -8.42 4.66
CA SER A 184 -17.75 -7.09 4.39
C SER A 184 -17.75 -6.21 5.63
N MET A 185 -18.71 -6.37 6.54
CA MET A 185 -18.78 -5.58 7.76
C MET A 185 -17.62 -5.89 8.72
N LEU A 186 -17.28 -7.18 8.87
CA LEU A 186 -16.10 -7.57 9.67
C LEU A 186 -14.81 -7.00 9.08
N VAL A 187 -14.69 -7.01 7.75
CA VAL A 187 -13.51 -6.42 7.09
C VAL A 187 -13.51 -4.90 7.25
N ALA A 188 -14.66 -4.23 7.14
CA ALA A 188 -14.76 -2.79 7.37
C ALA A 188 -14.36 -2.40 8.80
N ASP A 189 -14.80 -3.18 9.79
CA ASP A 189 -14.38 -2.99 11.20
C ASP A 189 -12.86 -3.20 11.37
N ALA A 190 -12.25 -4.10 10.59
CA ALA A 190 -10.80 -4.30 10.60
C ALA A 190 -10.06 -3.13 9.95
N VAL A 191 -10.62 -2.54 8.91
CA VAL A 191 -10.00 -1.43 8.15
C VAL A 191 -10.10 -0.09 8.89
N GLU A 192 -11.16 0.13 9.67
CA GLU A 192 -11.49 1.44 10.25
C GLU A 192 -10.34 2.11 11.02
N PRO A 193 -9.58 1.44 11.90
CA PRO A 193 -8.46 2.07 12.59
C PRO A 193 -7.37 2.61 11.64
N PHE A 194 -7.09 1.86 10.57
CA PHE A 194 -6.07 2.22 9.58
C PHE A 194 -6.57 3.31 8.64
N MET A 195 -7.86 3.29 8.29
CA MET A 195 -8.47 4.35 7.50
C MET A 195 -8.42 5.69 8.25
N GLN A 196 -8.64 5.67 9.56
CA GLN A 196 -8.51 6.87 10.38
C GLN A 196 -7.08 7.44 10.36
N GLU A 197 -6.05 6.59 10.48
CA GLU A 197 -4.65 7.03 10.37
C GLU A 197 -4.35 7.65 8.98
N ILE A 198 -4.91 7.09 7.91
CA ILE A 198 -4.77 7.65 6.56
C ILE A 198 -5.46 9.01 6.44
N VAL A 199 -6.68 9.14 6.98
CA VAL A 199 -7.41 10.42 7.03
C VAL A 199 -6.65 11.47 7.82
N ASP A 200 -6.08 11.10 8.95
CA ASP A 200 -5.25 12.01 9.75
C ASP A 200 -4.02 12.47 8.95
N GLY A 201 -3.35 11.57 8.24
CA GLY A 201 -2.23 11.91 7.33
C GLY A 201 -2.66 12.83 6.18
N LEU A 202 -3.83 12.58 5.57
CA LEU A 202 -4.41 13.46 4.55
C LEU A 202 -4.65 14.87 5.10
N ASN A 203 -5.22 15.00 6.28
CA ASN A 203 -5.44 16.29 6.91
C ASN A 203 -4.11 17.03 7.19
N VAL A 204 -3.10 16.32 7.71
CA VAL A 204 -1.77 16.89 7.98
C VAL A 204 -1.13 17.45 6.71
N ILE A 205 -1.16 16.72 5.58
CA ILE A 205 -0.56 17.19 4.33
C ILE A 205 -1.35 18.36 3.72
N LEU A 206 -2.69 18.32 3.82
CA LEU A 206 -3.55 19.39 3.29
C LEU A 206 -3.40 20.70 4.08
N GLU A 207 -3.18 20.64 5.40
CA GLU A 207 -2.89 21.83 6.21
C GLU A 207 -1.60 22.55 5.80
N ARG A 208 -0.62 21.81 5.28
CA ARG A 208 0.67 22.35 4.79
C ARG A 208 0.61 22.83 3.34
N LEU A 209 -0.43 22.41 2.61
CA LEU A 209 -0.54 22.68 1.18
C LEU A 209 -0.82 24.15 0.89
N SER A 210 -0.06 24.73 -0.05
CA SER A 210 -0.32 26.09 -0.50
C SER A 210 -1.60 26.20 -1.34
N PRO A 211 -2.32 27.34 -1.28
CA PRO A 211 -3.55 27.53 -2.05
C PRO A 211 -3.34 27.37 -3.57
N GLU A 212 -2.15 27.67 -4.08
CA GLU A 212 -1.80 27.56 -5.50
C GLU A 212 -1.82 26.11 -5.98
N LEU A 213 -1.47 25.16 -5.12
CA LEU A 213 -1.47 23.72 -5.43
C LEU A 213 -2.84 23.07 -5.21
N MET A 214 -3.69 23.65 -4.36
CA MET A 214 -4.96 23.06 -3.96
C MET A 214 -5.90 22.78 -5.13
N MET A 215 -5.98 23.69 -6.11
CA MET A 215 -6.85 23.49 -7.29
C MET A 215 -6.41 22.29 -8.13
N GLY A 216 -5.08 22.13 -8.26
CA GLY A 216 -4.53 20.99 -8.98
C GLY A 216 -4.77 19.67 -8.25
N VAL A 217 -4.53 19.66 -6.94
CA VAL A 217 -4.81 18.49 -6.08
C VAL A 217 -6.28 18.10 -6.12
N TYR A 218 -7.20 19.07 -6.10
CA TYR A 218 -8.64 18.80 -6.22
C TYR A 218 -9.01 18.09 -7.54
N ASN A 219 -8.31 18.41 -8.63
CA ASN A 219 -8.59 17.86 -9.96
C ASN A 219 -7.75 16.62 -10.30
N ASN A 220 -6.62 16.40 -9.61
CA ASN A 220 -5.65 15.36 -9.94
C ASN A 220 -5.22 14.61 -8.67
N ALA A 221 -6.15 13.97 -8.00
CA ALA A 221 -5.90 13.09 -6.86
C ALA A 221 -6.19 11.64 -7.23
N VAL A 222 -5.22 10.75 -7.03
CA VAL A 222 -5.33 9.32 -7.39
C VAL A 222 -4.86 8.46 -6.23
N ALA A 223 -5.62 7.41 -5.94
CA ALA A 223 -5.20 6.33 -5.05
C ALA A 223 -4.63 5.16 -5.87
N VAL A 224 -3.51 4.63 -5.42
CA VAL A 224 -2.82 3.46 -5.97
C VAL A 224 -2.48 2.46 -4.86
N GLY A 225 -1.81 1.36 -5.22
CA GLY A 225 -1.52 0.27 -4.30
C GLY A 225 -2.70 -0.69 -4.11
N GLY A 226 -2.42 -1.94 -3.74
CA GLY A 226 -3.44 -3.00 -3.71
C GLY A 226 -4.65 -2.70 -2.81
N SER A 227 -4.44 -2.01 -1.69
CA SER A 227 -5.52 -1.66 -0.75
C SER A 227 -6.39 -0.50 -1.23
N SER A 228 -5.99 0.25 -2.26
CA SER A 228 -6.84 1.27 -2.88
C SER A 228 -8.10 0.70 -3.55
N ARG A 229 -8.11 -0.61 -3.82
CA ARG A 229 -9.26 -1.33 -4.38
C ARG A 229 -10.35 -1.67 -3.37
N LEU A 230 -10.17 -1.37 -2.10
CA LEU A 230 -11.22 -1.54 -1.10
C LEU A 230 -12.44 -0.70 -1.47
N ARG A 231 -13.61 -1.34 -1.52
CA ARG A 231 -14.87 -0.66 -1.86
C ARG A 231 -15.20 0.41 -0.82
N GLY A 232 -15.60 1.58 -1.27
CA GLY A 232 -15.93 2.71 -0.40
C GLY A 232 -14.76 3.67 -0.12
N LEU A 233 -13.55 3.42 -0.68
CA LEU A 233 -12.40 4.30 -0.47
C LEU A 233 -12.65 5.72 -0.99
N LYS A 234 -13.16 5.84 -2.22
CA LYS A 234 -13.44 7.15 -2.84
C LYS A 234 -14.43 7.97 -2.02
N GLU A 235 -15.50 7.32 -1.64
CA GLU A 235 -16.60 7.89 -0.86
C GLU A 235 -16.10 8.33 0.52
N ARG A 236 -15.34 7.46 1.20
CA ARG A 236 -14.77 7.78 2.51
C ARG A 236 -13.81 8.95 2.46
N VAL A 237 -12.88 8.97 1.50
CA VAL A 237 -11.94 10.09 1.35
C VAL A 237 -12.69 11.37 1.03
N PHE A 238 -13.67 11.33 0.12
CA PHE A 238 -14.48 12.51 -0.19
C PHE A 238 -15.29 13.02 1.00
N ASP A 239 -15.88 12.13 1.80
CA ASP A 239 -16.62 12.47 3.01
C ASP A 239 -15.74 13.21 4.04
N GLU A 240 -14.45 12.82 4.15
CA GLU A 240 -13.52 13.37 5.15
C GLU A 240 -12.84 14.67 4.71
N ILE A 241 -12.36 14.73 3.47
CA ILE A 241 -11.54 15.86 3.00
C ILE A 241 -12.14 16.65 1.86
N SER A 242 -13.31 16.27 1.35
CA SER A 242 -14.02 16.93 0.24
C SER A 242 -13.19 17.04 -1.06
N ILE A 243 -12.22 16.16 -1.27
CA ILE A 243 -11.45 16.05 -2.50
C ILE A 243 -11.84 14.75 -3.19
N PRO A 244 -12.33 14.80 -4.43
CA PRO A 244 -12.62 13.60 -5.20
C PRO A 244 -11.31 12.91 -5.58
N ILE A 245 -11.23 11.60 -5.35
CA ILE A 245 -10.08 10.80 -5.78
C ILE A 245 -10.49 9.79 -6.85
N GLU A 246 -9.59 9.48 -7.76
CA GLU A 246 -9.71 8.32 -8.64
C GLU A 246 -8.87 7.16 -8.09
N VAL A 247 -9.26 5.93 -8.41
CA VAL A 247 -8.46 4.74 -8.13
C VAL A 247 -7.86 4.29 -9.45
N SER A 248 -6.54 4.02 -9.47
CA SER A 248 -5.87 3.55 -10.68
C SER A 248 -6.44 2.19 -11.12
N ASP A 249 -6.59 2.00 -12.44
CA ASP A 249 -7.02 0.72 -13.02
C ASP A 249 -5.99 -0.38 -12.78
N ASP A 250 -4.71 -0.01 -12.71
CA ASP A 250 -3.57 -0.89 -12.42
C ASP A 250 -2.77 -0.27 -11.25
N PRO A 251 -3.28 -0.43 -10.03
CA PRO A 251 -2.73 0.21 -8.84
C PRO A 251 -1.51 -0.51 -8.27
#